data_28fe18e4395db23964617abd8bdbe6f4
#
_entry.id   28fe18e4395db23964617abd8bdbe6f4
#
_cell.length_a   1.000
_cell.length_b   1.000
_cell.length_c   1.000
_cell.angle_alpha   90.00
_cell.angle_beta   90.00
_cell.angle_gamma   90.00
#
_symmetry.space_group_name_H-M   'P 1'
#
loop_
_entity.id
_entity.type
_entity.pdbx_description
1 polymer ?
#
loop_
_entity_poly.entity_id
_entity_poly.type
_entity_poly.pdbx_seq_one_letter_code
_entity_poly.pdbx_strand_id
1 'polypeptide(L)'
;MRDLPIISMRILGGPDCSARRDELEKLRYAARHIGFFCVRDCEDDVPPELVERTFAMSKALFALPRASLERIRLNRKTDRSNRGWEGLAEQALNANTEKGKEDLNFSYRCTDDFGPELYQRLAQAPSRPVWARFIAPNKWPDEAEIPGFRENSLEYLRANFRVSKKIFDGIEESLDLPRGYIVNKRTRLLDTLRRIYYPKLPTLAGQVGCGTHFDFGTGTIIRRRGQGCVKIKPRNSGWTEVRPSADVAIFNIGNMLQFWSNNELQSTEHGVDVGHEDYSLAVFFYADYWEELRDGVTAGSYLSECIDGSYRHMIAA
;
A
#
# COMPACT_ATOMS: atom_id res chain seq x y z
N MET A 1 -9.60 -20.26 11.34
CA MET A 1 -8.55 -19.55 10.58
C MET A 1 -8.61 -20.11 9.17
N ARG A 2 -8.88 -19.31 8.15
CA ARG A 2 -8.78 -19.76 6.75
C ARG A 2 -7.40 -19.36 6.26
N ASP A 3 -6.63 -20.31 5.78
CA ASP A 3 -5.37 -19.99 5.11
C ASP A 3 -5.69 -19.32 3.77
N LEU A 4 -5.06 -18.19 3.49
CA LEU A 4 -5.16 -17.54 2.19
C LEU A 4 -4.48 -18.42 1.12
N PRO A 5 -5.01 -18.43 -0.12
CA PRO A 5 -4.29 -19.04 -1.23
C PRO A 5 -2.88 -18.46 -1.35
N ILE A 6 -1.89 -19.31 -1.56
CA ILE A 6 -0.49 -18.91 -1.76
C ILE A 6 -0.16 -19.07 -3.24
N ILE A 7 0.26 -17.97 -3.87
CA ILE A 7 0.63 -17.88 -5.29
C ILE A 7 2.14 -17.84 -5.41
N SER A 8 2.71 -18.76 -6.18
CA SER A 8 4.15 -18.81 -6.49
C SER A 8 4.47 -17.89 -7.67
N MET A 9 5.26 -16.84 -7.43
CA MET A 9 5.70 -15.93 -8.50
C MET A 9 6.63 -16.61 -9.51
N ARG A 10 7.38 -17.62 -9.08
CA ARG A 10 8.23 -18.44 -9.98
C ARG A 10 7.38 -19.26 -10.94
N ILE A 11 6.34 -19.92 -10.45
CA ILE A 11 5.44 -20.74 -11.29
C ILE A 11 4.63 -19.82 -12.21
N LEU A 12 4.05 -18.75 -11.68
CA LEU A 12 3.23 -17.81 -12.44
C LEU A 12 4.02 -17.14 -13.58
N GLY A 13 5.28 -16.77 -13.35
CA GLY A 13 6.19 -16.21 -14.37
C GLY A 13 6.90 -17.25 -15.25
N GLY A 14 6.65 -18.52 -15.03
CA GLY A 14 7.28 -19.64 -15.76
C GLY A 14 6.64 -19.92 -17.12
N PRO A 15 7.14 -20.99 -17.83
CA PRO A 15 6.57 -21.40 -19.11
C PRO A 15 5.16 -21.99 -18.95
N ASP A 16 4.38 -21.99 -20.06
CA ASP A 16 3.06 -22.61 -20.06
C ASP A 16 3.18 -24.12 -19.81
N CYS A 17 2.60 -24.55 -18.70
CA CYS A 17 2.52 -25.95 -18.27
C CYS A 17 1.31 -26.13 -17.34
N SER A 18 1.00 -27.39 -16.96
CA SER A 18 -0.13 -27.65 -16.07
C SER A 18 -0.01 -26.91 -14.73
N ALA A 19 1.18 -26.92 -14.11
CA ALA A 19 1.41 -26.23 -12.83
C ALA A 19 1.13 -24.71 -12.92
N ARG A 20 1.48 -24.08 -14.04
CA ARG A 20 1.20 -22.66 -14.27
C ARG A 20 -0.30 -22.39 -14.45
N ARG A 21 -0.99 -23.25 -15.18
CA ARG A 21 -2.46 -23.14 -15.34
C ARG A 21 -3.18 -23.31 -14.00
N ASP A 22 -2.76 -24.26 -13.17
CA ASP A 22 -3.30 -24.44 -11.82
C ASP A 22 -3.05 -23.20 -10.94
N GLU A 23 -1.89 -22.56 -11.09
CA GLU A 23 -1.55 -21.34 -10.36
C GLU A 23 -2.40 -20.13 -10.82
N LEU A 24 -2.68 -20.01 -12.12
CA LEU A 24 -3.58 -19.00 -12.67
C LEU A 24 -5.02 -19.20 -12.18
N GLU A 25 -5.54 -20.42 -12.14
CA GLU A 25 -6.88 -20.71 -11.59
C GLU A 25 -6.95 -20.39 -10.09
N LYS A 26 -5.91 -20.70 -9.34
CA LYS A 26 -5.82 -20.32 -7.92
C LYS A 26 -5.83 -18.81 -7.74
N LEU A 27 -5.07 -18.07 -8.57
CA LEU A 27 -5.05 -16.61 -8.58
C LEU A 27 -6.42 -16.04 -8.94
N ARG A 28 -7.07 -16.57 -9.99
CA ARG A 28 -8.41 -16.20 -10.42
C ARG A 28 -9.43 -16.36 -9.30
N TYR A 29 -9.43 -17.52 -8.66
CA TYR A 29 -10.32 -17.79 -7.53
C TYR A 29 -10.09 -16.80 -6.38
N ALA A 30 -8.83 -16.59 -5.97
CA ALA A 30 -8.48 -15.68 -4.90
C ALA A 30 -8.91 -14.23 -5.21
N ALA A 31 -8.65 -13.76 -6.42
CA ALA A 31 -8.97 -12.41 -6.86
C ALA A 31 -10.49 -12.14 -6.95
N ARG A 32 -11.27 -13.13 -7.41
CA ARG A 32 -12.73 -12.99 -7.56
C ARG A 32 -13.51 -13.16 -6.25
N HIS A 33 -13.06 -14.04 -5.37
CA HIS A 33 -13.87 -14.48 -4.23
C HIS A 33 -13.35 -14.03 -2.87
N ILE A 34 -12.05 -13.75 -2.76
CA ILE A 34 -11.43 -13.39 -1.49
C ILE A 34 -10.91 -11.95 -1.52
N GLY A 35 -10.34 -11.51 -2.65
CA GLY A 35 -9.65 -10.23 -2.79
C GLY A 35 -8.28 -10.16 -2.09
N PHE A 36 -7.87 -11.26 -1.45
CA PHE A 36 -6.61 -11.41 -0.72
C PHE A 36 -5.95 -12.74 -1.05
N PHE A 37 -4.64 -12.74 -1.17
CA PHE A 37 -3.81 -13.95 -1.28
C PHE A 37 -2.39 -13.68 -0.79
N CYS A 38 -1.64 -14.73 -0.51
CA CYS A 38 -0.22 -14.66 -0.22
C CYS A 38 0.59 -14.86 -1.51
N VAL A 39 1.77 -14.24 -1.59
CA VAL A 39 2.73 -14.44 -2.66
C VAL A 39 4.06 -14.92 -2.09
N ARG A 40 4.67 -15.90 -2.74
CA ARG A 40 5.98 -16.47 -2.42
C ARG A 40 6.86 -16.57 -3.66
N ASP A 41 8.10 -17.03 -3.47
CA ASP A 41 9.09 -17.20 -4.53
C ASP A 41 9.34 -15.89 -5.29
N CYS A 42 9.51 -14.78 -4.51
CA CYS A 42 9.75 -13.42 -5.02
C CYS A 42 11.22 -13.02 -4.92
N GLU A 43 12.13 -13.89 -4.52
CA GLU A 43 13.52 -13.59 -4.12
C GLU A 43 14.33 -12.96 -5.26
N ASP A 44 14.03 -13.34 -6.50
CA ASP A 44 14.68 -12.78 -7.70
C ASP A 44 14.37 -11.28 -7.89
N ASP A 45 13.20 -10.82 -7.44
CA ASP A 45 12.79 -9.40 -7.51
C ASP A 45 13.02 -8.68 -6.20
N VAL A 46 12.70 -9.33 -5.07
CA VAL A 46 12.77 -8.77 -3.71
C VAL A 46 13.61 -9.70 -2.84
N PRO A 47 14.94 -9.58 -2.86
CA PRO A 47 15.83 -10.41 -2.06
C PRO A 47 15.49 -10.33 -0.56
N PRO A 48 15.62 -11.43 0.20
CA PRO A 48 15.36 -11.43 1.65
C PRO A 48 16.17 -10.39 2.40
N GLU A 49 17.42 -10.14 2.01
CA GLU A 49 18.31 -9.15 2.62
C GLU A 49 17.77 -7.72 2.45
N LEU A 50 17.14 -7.44 1.32
CA LEU A 50 16.48 -6.16 1.09
C LEU A 50 15.28 -6.00 2.02
N VAL A 51 14.49 -7.04 2.22
CA VAL A 51 13.34 -7.04 3.16
C VAL A 51 13.81 -6.76 4.58
N GLU A 52 14.81 -7.53 5.07
CA GLU A 52 15.33 -7.38 6.43
C GLU A 52 15.95 -6.00 6.66
N ARG A 53 16.75 -5.50 5.70
CA ARG A 53 17.30 -4.15 5.75
C ARG A 53 16.20 -3.10 5.81
N THR A 54 15.12 -3.26 5.05
CA THR A 54 14.00 -2.32 5.04
C THR A 54 13.25 -2.31 6.37
N PHE A 55 13.07 -3.46 7.03
CA PHE A 55 12.51 -3.52 8.39
C PHE A 55 13.44 -2.90 9.43
N ALA A 56 14.75 -3.17 9.35
CA ALA A 56 15.75 -2.57 10.25
C ALA A 56 15.72 -1.03 10.16
N MET A 57 15.67 -0.49 8.94
CA MET A 57 15.56 0.96 8.72
C MET A 57 14.20 1.53 9.19
N SER A 58 13.13 0.75 9.13
CA SER A 58 11.83 1.18 9.70
C SER A 58 11.91 1.29 11.23
N LYS A 59 12.55 0.34 11.89
CA LYS A 59 12.79 0.39 13.34
C LYS A 59 13.65 1.61 13.72
N ALA A 60 14.74 1.85 12.98
CA ALA A 60 15.60 3.02 13.17
C ALA A 60 14.83 4.33 13.00
N LEU A 61 13.99 4.44 11.96
CA LEU A 61 13.18 5.62 11.72
C LEU A 61 12.25 5.94 12.88
N PHE A 62 11.46 4.96 13.34
CA PHE A 62 10.48 5.19 14.41
C PHE A 62 11.13 5.34 15.80
N ALA A 63 12.42 5.01 15.93
CA ALA A 63 13.23 5.25 17.12
C ALA A 63 13.95 6.63 17.13
N LEU A 64 13.87 7.41 16.03
CA LEU A 64 14.48 8.73 15.97
C LEU A 64 13.91 9.68 17.05
N PRO A 65 14.70 10.64 17.53
CA PRO A 65 14.22 11.71 18.39
C PRO A 65 13.04 12.44 17.76
N ARG A 66 12.09 12.88 18.56
CA ARG A 66 10.89 13.62 18.09
C ARG A 66 11.25 14.80 17.19
N ALA A 67 12.31 15.55 17.52
CA ALA A 67 12.77 16.68 16.72
C ALA A 67 13.17 16.28 15.28
N SER A 68 13.77 15.09 15.10
CA SER A 68 14.14 14.56 13.79
C SER A 68 12.90 14.15 12.99
N LEU A 69 11.94 13.50 13.64
CA LEU A 69 10.67 13.12 13.02
C LEU A 69 9.83 14.35 12.60
N GLU A 70 9.85 15.43 13.39
CA GLU A 70 9.15 16.68 13.05
C GLU A 70 9.73 17.35 11.80
N ARG A 71 11.05 17.23 11.52
CA ARG A 71 11.65 17.76 10.28
C ARG A 71 11.09 17.09 9.01
N ILE A 72 10.70 15.83 9.11
CA ILE A 72 10.14 15.06 7.99
C ILE A 72 8.62 14.86 8.09
N ARG A 73 7.97 15.64 8.97
CA ARG A 73 6.54 15.51 9.23
C ARG A 73 5.69 15.83 8.00
N LEU A 74 4.67 15.03 7.79
CA LEU A 74 3.58 15.34 6.86
C LEU A 74 2.62 16.31 7.51
N ASN A 75 2.64 17.57 7.06
CA ASN A 75 1.72 18.59 7.55
C ASN A 75 0.50 18.70 6.62
N ARG A 76 -0.63 18.14 7.02
CA ARG A 76 -1.85 18.11 6.21
C ARG A 76 -2.49 19.49 5.95
N LYS A 77 -2.19 20.48 6.77
CA LYS A 77 -2.70 21.85 6.59
C LYS A 77 -1.95 22.60 5.48
N THR A 78 -0.66 22.37 5.34
CA THR A 78 0.20 23.11 4.40
C THR A 78 0.72 22.26 3.25
N ASP A 79 0.78 20.93 3.44
CA ASP A 79 1.36 20.00 2.49
C ASP A 79 0.41 18.82 2.23
N ARG A 80 -0.18 18.81 1.04
CA ARG A 80 -1.09 17.75 0.61
C ARG A 80 -0.38 16.63 -0.17
N SER A 81 0.96 16.59 -0.14
CA SER A 81 1.74 15.64 -0.94
C SER A 81 1.61 14.18 -0.52
N ASN A 82 1.07 13.90 0.64
CA ASN A 82 0.94 12.56 1.23
C ASN A 82 2.30 11.88 1.48
N ARG A 83 3.36 12.65 1.81
CA ARG A 83 4.73 12.17 2.05
C ARG A 83 5.24 12.64 3.40
N GLY A 84 6.04 11.77 4.03
CA GLY A 84 6.67 12.05 5.31
C GLY A 84 6.10 11.24 6.46
N TRP A 85 6.47 11.61 7.67
CA TRP A 85 6.09 10.96 8.90
C TRP A 85 4.78 11.49 9.48
N GLU A 86 3.98 10.60 10.02
CA GLU A 86 2.75 10.90 10.75
C GLU A 86 2.80 10.25 12.13
N GLY A 87 2.30 10.98 13.12
CA GLY A 87 2.19 10.53 14.50
C GLY A 87 1.01 9.61 14.77
N LEU A 88 0.90 9.21 16.02
CA LEU A 88 -0.21 8.39 16.51
C LEU A 88 -1.53 9.15 16.38
N ALA A 89 -2.60 8.45 15.98
CA ALA A 89 -3.96 8.99 15.90
C ALA A 89 -4.14 10.18 14.91
N GLU A 90 -3.30 10.28 13.89
CA GLU A 90 -3.40 11.34 12.87
C GLU A 90 -4.20 10.94 11.64
N GLN A 91 -4.44 9.65 11.41
CA GLN A 91 -5.30 9.14 10.35
C GLN A 91 -6.54 8.48 10.92
N ALA A 92 -7.66 8.56 10.22
CA ALA A 92 -8.88 7.84 10.55
C ALA A 92 -9.51 7.32 9.26
N LEU A 93 -9.30 6.04 8.95
CA LEU A 93 -9.79 5.43 7.71
C LEU A 93 -11.31 5.23 7.72
N ASN A 94 -11.91 5.08 8.90
CA ASN A 94 -13.35 4.93 9.10
C ASN A 94 -14.06 6.21 9.58
N ALA A 95 -13.52 7.37 9.31
CA ALA A 95 -14.07 8.66 9.78
C ALA A 95 -15.57 8.87 9.47
N ASN A 96 -16.11 8.19 8.48
CA ASN A 96 -17.53 8.28 8.10
C ASN A 96 -18.44 7.29 8.82
N THR A 97 -17.93 6.21 9.42
CA THR A 97 -18.72 5.14 10.04
C THR A 97 -18.62 5.13 11.56
N GLU A 98 -17.48 5.52 12.12
CA GLU A 98 -17.23 5.50 13.55
C GLU A 98 -16.48 6.75 13.99
N LYS A 99 -17.19 7.80 14.35
CA LYS A 99 -16.58 9.05 14.86
C LYS A 99 -15.69 8.76 16.07
N GLY A 100 -14.43 9.23 16.02
CA GLY A 100 -13.50 9.22 17.14
C GLY A 100 -12.63 7.97 17.27
N LYS A 101 -12.56 7.14 16.22
CA LYS A 101 -11.61 6.01 16.17
C LYS A 101 -10.50 6.30 15.17
N GLU A 102 -9.51 7.02 15.64
CA GLU A 102 -8.27 7.27 14.90
C GLU A 102 -7.41 6.01 14.88
N ASP A 103 -6.61 5.87 13.82
CA ASP A 103 -5.68 4.75 13.67
C ASP A 103 -4.51 4.86 14.64
N LEU A 104 -4.34 3.88 15.53
CA LEU A 104 -3.28 3.87 16.53
C LEU A 104 -1.98 3.29 15.96
N ASN A 105 -1.41 3.98 15.00
CA ASN A 105 -0.12 3.66 14.42
C ASN A 105 0.70 4.92 14.10
N PHE A 106 2.01 4.73 14.02
CA PHE A 106 2.92 5.72 13.40
C PHE A 106 3.16 5.30 11.96
N SER A 107 3.26 6.24 11.05
CA SER A 107 3.56 5.90 9.67
C SER A 107 4.54 6.86 9.00
N TYR A 108 5.19 6.37 7.95
CA TYR A 108 6.03 7.17 7.06
C TYR A 108 5.76 6.75 5.63
N ARG A 109 5.58 7.74 4.75
CA ARG A 109 5.29 7.52 3.33
C ARG A 109 6.31 8.17 2.43
N CYS A 110 6.72 7.43 1.40
CA CYS A 110 7.50 7.95 0.28
C CYS A 110 7.03 7.30 -1.04
N THR A 111 7.38 7.95 -2.13
CA THR A 111 7.13 7.48 -3.50
C THR A 111 8.45 7.38 -4.25
N ASP A 112 8.44 6.98 -5.52
CA ASP A 112 9.64 7.05 -6.35
C ASP A 112 10.10 8.50 -6.51
N ASP A 113 11.38 8.72 -6.78
CA ASP A 113 11.94 10.03 -7.05
C ASP A 113 11.80 10.36 -8.54
N PHE A 114 11.30 11.55 -8.83
CA PHE A 114 11.06 12.04 -10.20
C PHE A 114 12.17 12.94 -10.73
N GLY A 115 13.19 13.20 -9.92
CA GLY A 115 14.29 14.08 -10.25
C GLY A 115 14.00 15.58 -10.06
N PRO A 116 15.06 16.38 -9.86
CA PRO A 116 14.93 17.79 -9.50
C PRO A 116 14.28 18.64 -10.60
N GLU A 117 14.48 18.31 -11.86
CA GLU A 117 13.93 19.06 -13.00
C GLU A 117 12.41 19.09 -13.02
N LEU A 118 11.76 17.92 -12.74
CA LEU A 118 10.30 17.86 -12.66
C LEU A 118 9.78 18.69 -11.49
N TYR A 119 10.41 18.58 -10.32
CA TYR A 119 10.03 19.36 -9.15
C TYR A 119 10.17 20.87 -9.36
N GLN A 120 11.26 21.32 -9.98
CA GLN A 120 11.49 22.72 -10.31
C GLN A 120 10.44 23.25 -11.29
N ARG A 121 10.16 22.49 -12.36
CA ARG A 121 9.13 22.85 -13.35
C ARG A 121 7.75 22.99 -12.70
N LEU A 122 7.39 22.10 -11.78
CA LEU A 122 6.11 22.16 -11.06
C LEU A 122 6.05 23.34 -10.07
N ALA A 123 7.17 23.67 -9.43
CA ALA A 123 7.25 24.82 -8.52
C ALA A 123 7.13 26.16 -9.24
N GLN A 124 7.57 26.24 -10.50
CA GLN A 124 7.52 27.45 -11.33
C GLN A 124 6.21 27.57 -12.15
N ALA A 125 5.33 26.57 -12.13
CA ALA A 125 4.08 26.64 -12.86
C ALA A 125 3.20 27.77 -12.33
N PRO A 126 2.57 28.61 -13.22
CA PRO A 126 1.74 29.74 -12.82
C PRO A 126 0.55 29.33 -11.95
N SER A 127 0.02 28.14 -12.20
CA SER A 127 -0.92 27.44 -11.31
C SER A 127 -0.45 26.01 -11.14
N ARG A 128 -0.31 25.57 -9.88
CA ARG A 128 0.08 24.18 -9.63
C ARG A 128 -1.08 23.25 -10.01
N PRO A 129 -0.92 22.37 -11.00
CA PRO A 129 -2.00 21.44 -11.39
C PRO A 129 -2.43 20.58 -10.20
N VAL A 130 -3.70 20.19 -10.13
CA VAL A 130 -4.24 19.36 -9.04
C VAL A 130 -3.43 18.08 -8.86
N TRP A 131 -3.00 17.45 -9.95
CA TRP A 131 -2.17 16.24 -9.93
C TRP A 131 -0.77 16.43 -9.35
N ALA A 132 -0.25 17.67 -9.34
CA ALA A 132 1.09 17.97 -8.82
C ALA A 132 1.22 17.70 -7.32
N ARG A 133 0.11 17.58 -6.59
CA ARG A 133 0.13 17.14 -5.18
C ARG A 133 0.73 15.74 -5.02
N PHE A 134 0.59 14.88 -6.04
CA PHE A 134 1.13 13.52 -6.03
C PHE A 134 2.58 13.44 -6.49
N ILE A 135 3.12 14.53 -7.03
CA ILE A 135 4.50 14.64 -7.52
C ILE A 135 5.20 15.74 -6.73
N ALA A 136 5.66 15.40 -5.55
CA ALA A 136 6.40 16.30 -4.67
C ALA A 136 7.66 15.59 -4.17
N PRO A 137 8.70 16.33 -3.75
CA PRO A 137 9.87 15.73 -3.13
C PRO A 137 9.50 14.88 -1.92
N ASN A 138 10.16 13.74 -1.77
CA ASN A 138 10.07 12.96 -0.54
C ASN A 138 10.76 13.72 0.61
N LYS A 139 10.33 13.46 1.83
CA LYS A 139 10.93 14.00 3.04
C LYS A 139 11.79 12.93 3.68
N TRP A 140 13.07 12.92 3.35
CA TRP A 140 14.00 11.91 3.85
C TRP A 140 14.53 12.27 5.25
N PRO A 141 14.74 11.28 6.15
CA PRO A 141 15.53 11.51 7.35
C PRO A 141 16.96 11.89 6.97
N ASP A 142 17.67 12.52 7.91
CA ASP A 142 19.06 12.90 7.71
C ASP A 142 19.91 11.64 7.48
N GLU A 143 20.80 11.70 6.48
CA GLU A 143 21.70 10.61 6.12
C GLU A 143 22.64 10.24 7.28
N ALA A 144 22.99 11.23 8.14
CA ALA A 144 23.79 10.99 9.34
C ALA A 144 23.01 10.24 10.43
N GLU A 145 21.67 10.33 10.44
CA GLU A 145 20.81 9.62 11.40
C GLU A 145 20.50 8.19 10.95
N ILE A 146 20.19 8.01 9.65
CA ILE A 146 19.90 6.69 9.06
C ILE A 146 20.57 6.58 7.69
N PRO A 147 21.84 6.16 7.65
CA PRO A 147 22.57 6.03 6.39
C PRO A 147 21.90 5.08 5.40
N GLY A 148 21.78 5.48 4.13
CA GLY A 148 21.22 4.69 3.05
C GLY A 148 19.70 4.49 3.10
N PHE A 149 18.96 5.25 3.93
CA PHE A 149 17.51 5.11 4.07
C PHE A 149 16.76 5.40 2.77
N ARG A 150 17.17 6.45 2.05
CA ARG A 150 16.58 6.84 0.76
C ARG A 150 16.76 5.74 -0.28
N GLU A 151 18.00 5.29 -0.48
CA GLU A 151 18.36 4.28 -1.48
C GLU A 151 17.61 2.97 -1.22
N ASN A 152 17.59 2.52 0.03
CA ASN A 152 16.85 1.33 0.43
C ASN A 152 15.35 1.46 0.17
N SER A 153 14.77 2.63 0.45
CA SER A 153 13.33 2.86 0.25
C SER A 153 12.96 2.79 -1.23
N LEU A 154 13.76 3.41 -2.10
CA LEU A 154 13.57 3.40 -3.53
C LEU A 154 13.82 2.02 -4.15
N GLU A 155 14.84 1.31 -3.69
CA GLU A 155 15.13 -0.06 -4.11
C GLU A 155 13.96 -0.99 -3.77
N TYR A 156 13.47 -0.93 -2.52
CA TYR A 156 12.35 -1.74 -2.07
C TYR A 156 11.05 -1.45 -2.83
N LEU A 157 10.75 -0.17 -3.08
CA LEU A 157 9.57 0.24 -3.85
C LEU A 157 9.63 -0.33 -5.28
N ARG A 158 10.76 -0.14 -5.96
CA ARG A 158 10.98 -0.60 -7.35
C ARG A 158 10.97 -2.12 -7.46
N ALA A 159 11.52 -2.82 -6.47
CA ALA A 159 11.49 -4.28 -6.39
C ALA A 159 10.05 -4.81 -6.32
N ASN A 160 9.23 -4.25 -5.43
CA ASN A 160 7.82 -4.65 -5.31
C ASN A 160 6.98 -4.23 -6.54
N PHE A 161 7.34 -3.16 -7.25
CA PHE A 161 6.72 -2.84 -8.53
C PHE A 161 6.92 -3.95 -9.56
N ARG A 162 8.13 -4.55 -9.65
CA ARG A 162 8.37 -5.69 -10.56
C ARG A 162 7.50 -6.90 -10.21
N VAL A 163 7.36 -7.22 -8.91
CA VAL A 163 6.45 -8.28 -8.45
C VAL A 163 5.02 -7.96 -8.82
N SER A 164 4.56 -6.72 -8.58
CA SER A 164 3.20 -6.31 -8.91
C SER A 164 2.88 -6.46 -10.39
N LYS A 165 3.84 -6.17 -11.28
CA LYS A 165 3.66 -6.42 -12.73
C LYS A 165 3.34 -7.88 -13.02
N LYS A 166 4.11 -8.80 -12.47
CA LYS A 166 3.88 -10.25 -12.66
C LYS A 166 2.51 -10.67 -12.14
N ILE A 167 2.06 -10.11 -11.01
CA ILE A 167 0.73 -10.38 -10.45
C ILE A 167 -0.35 -9.87 -11.40
N PHE A 168 -0.24 -8.63 -11.90
CA PHE A 168 -1.24 -8.05 -12.79
C PHE A 168 -1.24 -8.71 -14.16
N ASP A 169 -0.08 -9.09 -14.72
CA ASP A 169 0.01 -9.92 -15.94
C ASP A 169 -0.76 -11.24 -15.73
N GLY A 170 -0.59 -11.91 -14.57
CA GLY A 170 -1.33 -13.12 -14.24
C GLY A 170 -2.83 -12.89 -14.04
N ILE A 171 -3.23 -11.76 -13.47
CA ILE A 171 -4.66 -11.38 -13.35
C ILE A 171 -5.25 -11.14 -14.74
N GLU A 172 -4.58 -10.39 -15.61
CA GLU A 172 -5.02 -10.17 -16.99
C GLU A 172 -5.26 -11.50 -17.72
N GLU A 173 -4.29 -12.40 -17.65
CA GLU A 173 -4.39 -13.72 -18.29
C GLU A 173 -5.51 -14.57 -17.69
N SER A 174 -5.63 -14.59 -16.36
CA SER A 174 -6.67 -15.39 -15.68
C SER A 174 -8.10 -14.90 -15.94
N LEU A 175 -8.27 -13.66 -16.41
CA LEU A 175 -9.55 -13.05 -16.73
C LEU A 175 -9.78 -12.91 -18.25
N ASP A 176 -8.92 -13.47 -19.08
CA ASP A 176 -8.94 -13.35 -20.53
C ASP A 176 -8.93 -11.87 -21.01
N LEU A 177 -8.29 -10.98 -20.22
CA LEU A 177 -8.13 -9.57 -20.60
C LEU A 177 -7.00 -9.41 -21.63
N PRO A 178 -7.05 -8.38 -22.47
CA PRO A 178 -5.95 -8.05 -23.36
C PRO A 178 -4.67 -7.82 -22.56
N ARG A 179 -3.54 -8.37 -23.04
CA ARG A 179 -2.25 -8.16 -22.41
C ARG A 179 -1.93 -6.67 -22.29
N GLY A 180 -1.57 -6.23 -21.08
CA GLY A 180 -1.27 -4.83 -20.78
C GLY A 180 -2.51 -4.00 -20.44
N TYR A 181 -3.70 -4.60 -20.35
CA TYR A 181 -4.92 -3.88 -19.99
C TYR A 181 -4.83 -3.16 -18.65
N ILE A 182 -4.22 -3.80 -17.65
CA ILE A 182 -3.96 -3.22 -16.31
C ILE A 182 -2.56 -2.61 -16.26
N VAL A 183 -1.55 -3.37 -16.71
CA VAL A 183 -0.13 -3.02 -16.53
C VAL A 183 0.23 -1.74 -17.23
N ASN A 184 -0.27 -1.48 -18.47
CA ASN A 184 0.06 -0.28 -19.23
C ASN A 184 -0.58 1.01 -18.68
N LYS A 185 -1.54 0.90 -17.78
CA LYS A 185 -2.18 2.03 -17.09
C LYS A 185 -1.46 2.44 -15.81
N ARG A 186 -0.24 1.93 -15.61
CA ARG A 186 0.53 2.10 -14.37
C ARG A 186 2.01 2.35 -14.67
N THR A 187 2.47 3.58 -14.41
CA THR A 187 3.87 3.99 -14.59
C THR A 187 4.64 4.23 -13.29
N ARG A 188 4.16 3.76 -12.14
CA ARG A 188 4.70 3.98 -10.77
C ARG A 188 4.60 5.42 -10.25
N LEU A 189 4.01 6.33 -10.99
CA LEU A 189 3.92 7.74 -10.65
C LEU A 189 3.30 8.00 -9.28
N LEU A 190 2.32 7.18 -8.91
CA LEU A 190 1.56 7.32 -7.66
C LEU A 190 1.89 6.23 -6.64
N ASP A 191 2.69 5.21 -7.02
CA ASP A 191 3.01 4.10 -6.13
C ASP A 191 3.70 4.60 -4.85
N THR A 192 3.25 4.08 -3.70
CA THR A 192 3.65 4.59 -2.39
C THR A 192 4.14 3.46 -1.50
N LEU A 193 5.34 3.59 -0.95
CA LEU A 193 5.78 2.79 0.19
C LEU A 193 5.33 3.46 1.48
N ARG A 194 4.55 2.76 2.27
CA ARG A 194 4.17 3.14 3.63
C ARG A 194 4.82 2.18 4.63
N ARG A 195 5.69 2.72 5.49
CA ARG A 195 6.23 2.04 6.67
C ARG A 195 5.28 2.33 7.83
N ILE A 196 4.90 1.30 8.59
CA ILE A 196 3.92 1.44 9.67
C ILE A 196 4.48 0.75 10.90
N TYR A 197 4.38 1.43 12.03
CA TYR A 197 4.69 0.91 13.35
C TYR A 197 3.44 0.93 14.22
N TYR A 198 3.03 -0.23 14.68
CA TYR A 198 1.96 -0.42 15.65
C TYR A 198 2.62 -0.62 17.02
N PRO A 199 2.55 0.35 17.93
CA PRO A 199 3.09 0.18 19.27
C PRO A 199 2.22 -0.79 20.08
N LYS A 200 2.83 -1.50 21.01
CA LYS A 200 2.07 -2.28 22.00
C LYS A 200 1.36 -1.31 22.96
N LEU A 201 0.08 -1.14 22.76
CA LEU A 201 -0.76 -0.30 23.61
C LEU A 201 -1.72 -1.18 24.44
N PRO A 202 -2.17 -0.72 25.64
CA PRO A 202 -3.26 -1.37 26.33
C PRO A 202 -4.49 -1.44 25.43
N THR A 203 -5.12 -2.60 25.34
CA THR A 203 -6.33 -2.77 24.54
C THR A 203 -7.51 -2.11 25.27
N LEU A 204 -7.90 -0.93 24.85
CA LEU A 204 -9.15 -0.29 25.28
C LEU A 204 -10.26 -0.61 24.29
N ALA A 205 -11.48 -0.79 24.79
CA ALA A 205 -12.62 -1.11 23.96
C ALA A 205 -12.82 -0.06 22.85
N GLY A 206 -12.87 -0.54 21.61
CA GLY A 206 -13.09 0.29 20.44
C GLY A 206 -11.85 0.91 19.81
N GLN A 207 -10.66 0.69 20.34
CA GLN A 207 -9.41 1.12 19.71
C GLN A 207 -8.94 0.13 18.64
N VAL A 208 -8.38 0.65 17.54
CA VAL A 208 -7.89 -0.12 16.39
C VAL A 208 -6.48 0.33 16.01
N GLY A 209 -5.66 -0.59 15.55
CA GLY A 209 -4.33 -0.26 14.99
C GLY A 209 -4.46 0.41 13.64
N CYS A 210 -5.36 -0.11 12.81
CA CYS A 210 -5.81 0.49 11.57
C CYS A 210 -7.29 0.16 11.39
N GLY A 211 -8.12 1.18 11.27
CA GLY A 211 -9.57 1.04 11.10
C GLY A 211 -9.92 0.23 9.86
N THR A 212 -11.11 -0.41 9.86
CA THR A 212 -11.53 -1.20 8.71
C THR A 212 -11.75 -0.30 7.50
N HIS A 213 -11.22 -0.72 6.36
CA HIS A 213 -11.23 0.06 5.13
C HIS A 213 -11.08 -0.83 3.90
N PHE A 214 -11.22 -0.22 2.75
CA PHE A 214 -10.84 -0.78 1.45
C PHE A 214 -9.63 0.00 0.94
N ASP A 215 -8.67 -0.69 0.32
CA ASP A 215 -7.56 -0.02 -0.33
C ASP A 215 -8.02 0.72 -1.59
N PHE A 216 -7.52 1.93 -1.78
CA PHE A 216 -7.97 2.80 -2.86
C PHE A 216 -7.37 2.42 -4.22
N GLY A 217 -6.16 1.85 -4.23
CA GLY A 217 -5.36 1.60 -5.43
C GLY A 217 -5.83 0.41 -6.29
N THR A 218 -4.93 -0.04 -7.15
CA THR A 218 -5.11 -1.26 -7.93
C THR A 218 -4.81 -2.51 -7.11
N GLY A 219 -3.90 -2.41 -6.14
CA GLY A 219 -3.56 -3.47 -5.20
C GLY A 219 -2.48 -3.03 -4.23
N THR A 220 -2.20 -3.87 -3.24
CA THR A 220 -1.21 -3.60 -2.20
C THR A 220 -0.41 -4.86 -1.90
N ILE A 221 0.92 -4.74 -1.78
CA ILE A 221 1.78 -5.79 -1.21
C ILE A 221 2.14 -5.39 0.22
N ILE A 222 1.92 -6.31 1.17
CA ILE A 222 2.19 -6.08 2.59
C ILE A 222 3.12 -7.17 3.11
N ARG A 223 4.21 -6.76 3.78
CA ARG A 223 5.03 -7.65 4.61
C ARG A 223 4.99 -7.16 6.04
N ARG A 224 5.00 -8.10 6.99
CA ARG A 224 4.88 -7.80 8.43
C ARG A 224 5.96 -8.48 9.26
N ARG A 225 6.30 -7.87 10.38
CA ARG A 225 7.19 -8.42 11.41
C ARG A 225 6.61 -8.09 12.77
N GLY A 226 6.10 -9.09 13.47
CA GLY A 226 5.49 -8.97 14.80
C GLY A 226 4.42 -10.03 15.02
N GLN A 227 3.59 -9.84 16.03
CA GLN A 227 2.54 -10.79 16.43
C GLN A 227 1.14 -10.35 16.03
N GLY A 228 0.97 -9.19 15.41
CA GLY A 228 -0.32 -8.68 14.96
C GLY A 228 -0.90 -9.49 13.80
N CYS A 229 -2.19 -9.34 13.57
CA CYS A 229 -2.89 -9.93 12.43
C CYS A 229 -3.56 -8.87 11.55
N VAL A 230 -3.79 -9.24 10.30
CA VAL A 230 -4.73 -8.52 9.43
C VAL A 230 -6.07 -9.21 9.55
N LYS A 231 -7.13 -8.44 9.81
CA LYS A 231 -8.51 -8.94 9.72
C LYS A 231 -9.06 -8.60 8.36
N ILE A 232 -9.67 -9.56 7.71
CA ILE A 232 -10.32 -9.41 6.40
C ILE A 232 -11.77 -9.87 6.48
N LYS A 233 -12.63 -9.29 5.64
CA LYS A 233 -14.04 -9.67 5.52
C LYS A 233 -14.39 -9.93 4.07
N PRO A 234 -14.08 -11.12 3.54
CA PRO A 234 -14.45 -11.49 2.18
C PRO A 234 -15.95 -11.42 1.95
N ARG A 235 -16.37 -11.17 0.70
CA ARG A 235 -17.79 -11.12 0.33
C ARG A 235 -18.51 -12.41 0.78
N ASN A 236 -19.66 -12.25 1.40
CA ASN A 236 -20.48 -13.36 1.92
C ASN A 236 -19.79 -14.20 3.02
N SER A 237 -18.78 -13.64 3.69
CA SER A 237 -18.08 -14.28 4.81
C SER A 237 -18.06 -13.35 6.03
N GLY A 238 -17.82 -13.94 7.21
CA GLY A 238 -17.50 -13.19 8.41
C GLY A 238 -16.03 -12.72 8.43
N TRP A 239 -15.70 -11.96 9.47
CA TRP A 239 -14.32 -11.54 9.73
C TRP A 239 -13.40 -12.75 9.92
N THR A 240 -12.25 -12.74 9.28
CA THR A 240 -11.22 -13.78 9.36
C THR A 240 -9.86 -13.14 9.65
N GLU A 241 -9.14 -13.69 10.61
CA GLU A 241 -7.76 -13.30 10.90
C GLU A 241 -6.78 -14.00 9.94
N VAL A 242 -5.85 -13.21 9.43
CA VAL A 242 -4.77 -13.66 8.54
C VAL A 242 -3.43 -13.36 9.21
N ARG A 243 -2.62 -14.40 9.39
CA ARG A 243 -1.27 -14.34 9.97
C ARG A 243 -0.31 -15.10 9.05
N PRO A 244 0.17 -14.47 7.97
CA PRO A 244 1.10 -15.14 7.08
C PRO A 244 2.43 -15.44 7.78
N SER A 245 3.12 -16.48 7.33
CA SER A 245 4.50 -16.72 7.70
C SER A 245 5.41 -15.56 7.23
N ALA A 246 6.57 -15.43 7.85
CA ALA A 246 7.48 -14.30 7.58
C ALA A 246 8.09 -14.30 6.17
N ASP A 247 8.10 -15.45 5.49
CA ASP A 247 8.65 -15.69 4.15
C ASP A 247 7.69 -15.32 3.02
N VAL A 248 6.40 -15.06 3.31
CA VAL A 248 5.42 -14.65 2.31
C VAL A 248 5.01 -13.20 2.47
N ALA A 249 4.59 -12.58 1.37
CA ALA A 249 3.90 -11.30 1.40
C ALA A 249 2.40 -11.53 1.20
N ILE A 250 1.58 -10.64 1.76
CA ILE A 250 0.16 -10.57 1.45
C ILE A 250 0.00 -9.67 0.23
N PHE A 251 -0.86 -10.04 -0.71
CA PHE A 251 -1.39 -9.15 -1.74
C PHE A 251 -2.89 -8.99 -1.56
N ASN A 252 -3.38 -7.76 -1.70
CA ASN A 252 -4.82 -7.51 -1.77
C ASN A 252 -5.17 -6.62 -2.97
N ILE A 253 -6.37 -6.86 -3.50
CA ILE A 253 -6.97 -6.07 -4.56
C ILE A 253 -7.56 -4.79 -3.96
N GLY A 254 -7.37 -3.67 -4.65
CA GLY A 254 -7.94 -2.40 -4.29
C GLY A 254 -9.10 -1.96 -5.19
N ASN A 255 -9.75 -0.86 -4.80
CA ASN A 255 -10.98 -0.38 -5.44
C ASN A 255 -10.81 -0.01 -6.91
N MET A 256 -9.67 0.57 -7.32
CA MET A 256 -9.44 0.91 -8.73
C MET A 256 -9.51 -0.33 -9.62
N LEU A 257 -8.91 -1.44 -9.18
CA LEU A 257 -8.95 -2.68 -9.94
C LEU A 257 -10.33 -3.33 -9.93
N GLN A 258 -11.05 -3.22 -8.80
CA GLN A 258 -12.46 -3.65 -8.75
C GLN A 258 -13.32 -2.85 -9.76
N PHE A 259 -13.12 -1.54 -9.88
CA PHE A 259 -13.86 -0.73 -10.86
C PHE A 259 -13.53 -1.14 -12.29
N TRP A 260 -12.25 -1.32 -12.65
CA TRP A 260 -11.84 -1.75 -13.98
C TRP A 260 -12.34 -3.13 -14.38
N SER A 261 -12.51 -4.03 -13.41
CA SER A 261 -13.07 -5.35 -13.64
C SER A 261 -14.61 -5.39 -13.59
N ASN A 262 -15.27 -4.23 -13.57
CA ASN A 262 -16.71 -4.13 -13.41
C ASN A 262 -17.26 -4.94 -12.21
N ASN A 263 -16.54 -4.87 -11.08
CA ASN A 263 -16.81 -5.60 -9.83
C ASN A 263 -16.64 -7.13 -9.92
N GLU A 264 -16.00 -7.64 -10.95
CA GLU A 264 -15.63 -9.05 -11.05
C GLU A 264 -14.55 -9.42 -10.01
N LEU A 265 -13.53 -8.57 -9.87
CA LEU A 265 -12.54 -8.68 -8.82
C LEU A 265 -13.02 -8.02 -7.54
N GLN A 266 -12.57 -8.56 -6.41
CA GLN A 266 -13.04 -8.12 -5.12
C GLN A 266 -12.00 -7.27 -4.40
N SER A 267 -12.28 -5.98 -4.18
CA SER A 267 -11.67 -5.23 -3.09
C SER A 267 -12.33 -5.64 -1.78
N THR A 268 -11.55 -5.98 -0.77
CA THR A 268 -12.04 -6.60 0.46
C THR A 268 -11.78 -5.71 1.67
N GLU A 269 -12.82 -5.52 2.47
CA GLU A 269 -12.73 -4.77 3.73
C GLU A 269 -11.75 -5.46 4.67
N HIS A 270 -10.81 -4.68 5.23
CA HIS A 270 -9.79 -5.19 6.13
C HIS A 270 -9.33 -4.15 7.15
N GLY A 271 -8.65 -4.60 8.20
CA GLY A 271 -8.14 -3.75 9.26
C GLY A 271 -7.08 -4.45 10.10
N VAL A 272 -6.52 -3.73 11.08
CA VAL A 272 -5.49 -4.24 12.00
C VAL A 272 -5.87 -3.88 13.43
N ASP A 273 -5.85 -4.88 14.32
CA ASP A 273 -6.09 -4.67 15.74
C ASP A 273 -4.87 -4.08 16.46
N VAL A 274 -5.12 -3.51 17.65
CA VAL A 274 -4.09 -3.13 18.63
C VAL A 274 -3.74 -4.30 19.56
N GLY A 275 -2.71 -4.12 20.37
CA GLY A 275 -2.35 -5.03 21.48
C GLY A 275 -1.02 -5.75 21.29
N HIS A 276 -0.46 -5.72 20.08
CA HIS A 276 0.85 -6.31 19.79
C HIS A 276 1.75 -5.30 19.11
N GLU A 277 3.03 -5.34 19.47
CA GLU A 277 4.04 -4.60 18.70
C GLU A 277 4.20 -5.24 17.32
N ASP A 278 4.10 -4.42 16.29
CA ASP A 278 4.17 -4.89 14.90
C ASP A 278 4.73 -3.82 13.97
N TYR A 279 5.40 -4.27 12.91
CA TYR A 279 5.87 -3.43 11.81
C TYR A 279 5.31 -3.93 10.50
N SER A 280 4.82 -3.01 9.66
CA SER A 280 4.36 -3.33 8.32
C SER A 280 5.08 -2.50 7.28
N LEU A 281 5.38 -3.14 6.14
CA LEU A 281 5.85 -2.52 4.92
C LEU A 281 4.75 -2.73 3.87
N ALA A 282 4.00 -1.68 3.59
CA ALA A 282 2.92 -1.71 2.60
C ALA A 282 3.33 -0.91 1.36
N VAL A 283 3.30 -1.55 0.19
CA VAL A 283 3.49 -0.89 -1.10
C VAL A 283 2.15 -0.85 -1.81
N PHE A 284 1.60 0.35 -1.94
CA PHE A 284 0.34 0.62 -2.62
C PHE A 284 0.61 0.91 -4.08
N PHE A 285 -0.12 0.25 -4.95
CA PHE A 285 -0.05 0.40 -6.41
C PHE A 285 -1.28 1.15 -6.90
N TYR A 286 -1.06 2.11 -7.79
CA TYR A 286 -2.13 2.95 -8.32
C TYR A 286 -2.11 2.95 -9.84
N ALA A 287 -3.27 3.23 -10.44
CA ALA A 287 -3.36 3.65 -11.82
C ALA A 287 -2.72 5.04 -11.99
N ASP A 288 -2.29 5.38 -13.21
CA ASP A 288 -1.81 6.72 -13.50
C ASP A 288 -2.92 7.75 -13.32
N TYR A 289 -2.55 8.96 -12.96
CA TYR A 289 -3.49 10.02 -12.54
C TYR A 289 -4.66 10.21 -13.49
N TRP A 290 -4.42 10.14 -14.80
CA TRP A 290 -5.42 10.41 -15.85
C TRP A 290 -6.22 9.19 -16.30
N GLU A 291 -5.87 8.01 -15.82
CA GLU A 291 -6.60 6.80 -16.18
C GLU A 291 -8.04 6.86 -15.68
N GLU A 292 -8.97 6.70 -16.58
CA GLU A 292 -10.38 6.63 -16.23
C GLU A 292 -10.69 5.32 -15.51
N LEU A 293 -11.36 5.43 -14.37
CA LEU A 293 -11.84 4.28 -13.59
C LEU A 293 -13.26 3.91 -14.01
N ARG A 294 -14.13 4.92 -14.13
CA ARG A 294 -15.54 4.79 -14.54
C ARG A 294 -16.18 6.17 -14.69
N ASP A 295 -17.13 6.30 -15.60
CA ASP A 295 -18.06 7.44 -15.72
C ASP A 295 -17.39 8.84 -15.58
N GLY A 296 -16.22 9.01 -16.21
CA GLY A 296 -15.44 10.26 -16.15
C GLY A 296 -14.66 10.49 -14.86
N VAL A 297 -14.69 9.55 -13.91
CA VAL A 297 -13.87 9.60 -12.69
C VAL A 297 -12.48 9.06 -12.99
N THR A 298 -11.45 9.90 -12.87
CA THR A 298 -10.06 9.48 -13.03
C THR A 298 -9.47 8.90 -11.73
N ALA A 299 -8.42 8.08 -11.86
CA ALA A 299 -7.69 7.54 -10.73
C ALA A 299 -7.19 8.65 -9.78
N GLY A 300 -6.70 9.76 -10.33
CA GLY A 300 -6.22 10.88 -9.54
C GLY A 300 -7.31 11.64 -8.80
N SER A 301 -8.48 11.88 -9.42
CA SER A 301 -9.61 12.53 -8.74
C SER A 301 -10.15 11.64 -7.61
N TYR A 302 -10.34 10.36 -7.87
CA TYR A 302 -10.76 9.38 -6.88
C TYR A 302 -9.79 9.29 -5.70
N LEU A 303 -8.48 9.14 -5.98
CA LEU A 303 -7.45 9.06 -4.95
C LEU A 303 -7.39 10.34 -4.09
N SER A 304 -7.56 11.52 -4.72
CA SER A 304 -7.61 12.79 -4.00
C SER A 304 -8.75 12.83 -2.99
N GLU A 305 -9.94 12.43 -3.40
CA GLU A 305 -11.12 12.39 -2.54
C GLU A 305 -10.94 11.41 -1.37
N CYS A 306 -10.44 10.21 -1.64
CA CYS A 306 -10.19 9.18 -0.63
C CYS A 306 -9.17 9.64 0.42
N ILE A 307 -8.05 10.23 -0.02
CA ILE A 307 -7.03 10.74 0.88
C ILE A 307 -7.59 11.89 1.73
N ASP A 308 -8.25 12.87 1.11
CA ASP A 308 -8.82 14.00 1.85
C ASP A 308 -9.90 13.52 2.84
N GLY A 309 -10.68 12.51 2.48
CA GLY A 309 -11.64 11.83 3.35
C GLY A 309 -11.03 11.27 4.63
N SER A 310 -9.86 10.62 4.52
CA SER A 310 -9.16 10.00 5.64
C SER A 310 -8.59 10.99 6.68
N TYR A 311 -8.60 12.30 6.37
CA TYR A 311 -8.05 13.35 7.23
C TYR A 311 -9.04 14.48 7.50
N ARG A 312 -10.33 14.27 7.24
CA ARG A 312 -11.37 15.33 7.45
C ARG A 312 -11.36 15.87 8.87
N HIS A 313 -11.15 15.03 9.88
CA HIS A 313 -11.08 15.42 11.28
C HIS A 313 -9.94 16.40 11.59
N MET A 314 -8.83 16.36 10.81
CA MET A 314 -7.68 17.27 10.98
C MET A 314 -7.79 18.55 10.15
N ILE A 315 -8.55 18.51 9.03
CA ILE A 315 -8.67 19.63 8.09
C ILE A 315 -9.79 20.59 8.56
N ALA A 316 -10.80 20.07 9.24
CA ALA A 316 -11.94 20.82 9.75
C ALA A 316 -11.67 21.54 11.09
N ALA A 317 -10.54 21.31 11.72
CA ALA A 317 -10.08 21.98 12.94
C ALA A 317 -9.07 23.10 12.63
#